data_255cc310e8b891745ccce71756325de0
#
_entry.id   255cc310e8b891745ccce71756325de0
#
_cell.length_a   1.000
_cell.length_b   1.000
_cell.length_c   1.000
_cell.angle_alpha   90.00
_cell.angle_beta   90.00
_cell.angle_gamma   90.00
#
_symmetry.space_group_name_H-M   'P 1'
#
loop_
_entity.id
_entity.type
_entity.pdbx_description
1 polymer ?
#
loop_
_entity_poly.entity_id
_entity_poly.type
_entity_poly.pdbx_seq_one_letter_code
_entity_poly.pdbx_strand_id
1 'polypeptide(L)'
;LNAEAELGMGEAVFYQNGDWEFAPLTNPDNGYTVTAEDLSMMPIYFGVDDENQGLCVGTENYWAINQKADQEDIDASLDFLEWCITSDEGRDAITNAMGLTAPFDTFTGDYETKNAFAQASNALMSAGKTSVAWSFNATPNVDTWRADVVAALTAYTAGEGSWDDVVTAFVDGWADQWALANEQ
;
A
#
# COMPACT_ATOMS: atom_id res chain seq x y z
N LEU A 1 -10.50 10.78 -2.53
CA LEU A 1 -10.85 11.92 -1.67
C LEU A 1 -12.28 11.80 -1.11
N ASN A 2 -13.31 11.49 -1.93
CA ASN A 2 -14.67 11.33 -1.41
C ASN A 2 -14.83 10.10 -0.53
N ALA A 3 -14.24 8.96 -0.91
CA ALA A 3 -14.32 7.71 -0.15
C ALA A 3 -13.60 7.81 1.22
N GLU A 4 -12.47 8.52 1.28
CA GLU A 4 -11.81 8.86 2.55
C GLU A 4 -12.73 9.66 3.47
N ALA A 5 -13.37 10.71 2.93
CA ALA A 5 -14.28 11.55 3.68
C ALA A 5 -15.53 10.78 4.16
N GLU A 6 -16.08 9.89 3.32
CA GLU A 6 -17.22 9.05 3.69
C GLU A 6 -16.90 8.13 4.88
N LEU A 7 -15.72 7.49 4.88
CA LEU A 7 -15.28 6.74 6.05
C LEU A 7 -15.00 7.67 7.24
N GLY A 8 -14.27 8.76 7.03
CA GLY A 8 -13.90 9.71 8.07
C GLY A 8 -15.10 10.35 8.77
N MET A 9 -16.20 10.54 8.06
CA MET A 9 -17.48 11.04 8.61
C MET A 9 -18.39 9.94 9.18
N GLY A 10 -17.97 8.67 9.12
CA GLY A 10 -18.76 7.54 9.59
C GLY A 10 -19.94 7.18 8.67
N GLU A 11 -19.91 7.64 7.42
CA GLU A 11 -20.93 7.34 6.41
C GLU A 11 -20.67 6.02 5.67
N ALA A 12 -19.41 5.54 5.68
CA ALA A 12 -19.02 4.23 5.16
C ALA A 12 -18.44 3.36 6.26
N VAL A 13 -18.67 2.04 6.16
CA VAL A 13 -18.13 1.04 7.11
C VAL A 13 -16.80 0.45 6.59
N PHE A 14 -16.65 0.36 5.27
CA PHE A 14 -15.48 -0.22 4.62
C PHE A 14 -14.88 0.76 3.60
N TYR A 15 -13.58 0.86 3.63
CA TYR A 15 -12.79 1.63 2.68
C TYR A 15 -11.54 0.83 2.29
N GLN A 16 -11.34 0.61 1.01
CA GLN A 16 -10.15 -0.08 0.53
C GLN A 16 -9.04 0.92 0.23
N ASN A 17 -7.97 0.86 1.01
CA ASN A 17 -6.76 1.66 0.81
C ASN A 17 -5.57 1.02 1.55
N GLY A 18 -4.45 1.73 1.67
CA GLY A 18 -3.27 1.31 2.37
C GLY A 18 -3.14 1.91 3.77
N ASP A 19 -2.12 1.49 4.50
CA ASP A 19 -1.85 1.92 5.88
C ASP A 19 -1.50 3.42 6.00
N TRP A 20 -1.09 4.07 4.93
CA TRP A 20 -0.86 5.53 4.86
C TRP A 20 -2.12 6.36 5.12
N GLU A 21 -3.31 5.80 4.93
CA GLU A 21 -4.58 6.47 5.22
C GLU A 21 -4.85 6.66 6.72
N PHE A 22 -4.11 5.98 7.58
CA PHE A 22 -4.27 6.18 9.02
C PHE A 22 -4.01 7.62 9.44
N ALA A 23 -2.97 8.25 8.92
CA ALA A 23 -2.60 9.61 9.27
C ALA A 23 -3.66 10.64 8.84
N PRO A 24 -4.15 10.69 7.58
CA PRO A 24 -5.24 11.59 7.21
C PRO A 24 -6.54 11.32 7.96
N LEU A 25 -6.92 10.05 8.17
CA LEU A 25 -8.16 9.70 8.88
C LEU A 25 -8.17 10.11 10.36
N THR A 26 -7.00 10.15 11.00
CA THR A 26 -6.86 10.52 12.41
C THR A 26 -6.36 11.94 12.63
N ASN A 27 -6.14 12.71 11.56
CA ASN A 27 -5.72 14.10 11.68
C ASN A 27 -6.91 14.99 12.12
N PRO A 28 -6.83 15.63 13.29
CA PRO A 28 -7.91 16.47 13.81
C PRO A 28 -8.24 17.66 12.91
N ASP A 29 -7.29 18.11 12.08
CA ASP A 29 -7.50 19.27 11.19
C ASP A 29 -8.43 18.93 10.01
N ASN A 30 -8.64 17.63 9.69
CA ASN A 30 -9.55 17.19 8.65
C ASN A 30 -11.03 17.22 9.07
N GLY A 31 -11.29 17.37 10.38
CA GLY A 31 -12.65 17.49 10.90
C GLY A 31 -13.48 16.22 10.81
N TYR A 32 -12.85 15.07 10.68
CA TYR A 32 -13.51 13.76 10.68
C TYR A 32 -14.06 13.40 12.06
N THR A 33 -15.06 12.53 12.09
CA THR A 33 -15.73 12.10 13.32
C THR A 33 -15.19 10.78 13.87
N VAL A 34 -14.53 9.98 13.01
CA VAL A 34 -13.87 8.74 13.42
C VAL A 34 -12.57 9.05 14.16
N THR A 35 -12.24 8.18 15.10
CA THR A 35 -10.99 8.24 15.87
C THR A 35 -10.14 7.01 15.59
N ALA A 36 -8.89 6.99 16.03
CA ALA A 36 -8.02 5.83 15.88
C ALA A 36 -8.61 4.55 16.50
N GLU A 37 -9.46 4.67 17.54
CA GLU A 37 -10.10 3.54 18.20
C GLU A 37 -11.26 2.94 17.37
N ASP A 38 -11.84 3.72 16.47
CA ASP A 38 -12.92 3.28 15.59
C ASP A 38 -12.41 2.55 14.34
N LEU A 39 -11.11 2.62 14.07
CA LEU A 39 -10.49 2.16 12.84
C LEU A 39 -9.73 0.84 13.04
N SER A 40 -9.87 -0.06 12.09
CA SER A 40 -9.09 -1.30 12.03
C SER A 40 -8.80 -1.66 10.58
N MET A 41 -7.79 -2.50 10.36
CA MET A 41 -7.43 -3.02 9.06
C MET A 41 -7.71 -4.52 8.99
N MET A 42 -8.30 -4.96 7.90
CA MET A 42 -8.61 -6.38 7.68
C MET A 42 -8.27 -6.78 6.24
N PRO A 43 -7.97 -8.07 6.00
CA PRO A 43 -7.81 -8.57 4.64
C PRO A 43 -9.08 -8.40 3.80
N ILE A 44 -8.90 -8.26 2.47
CA ILE A 44 -10.00 -8.41 1.53
C ILE A 44 -10.14 -9.90 1.24
N TYR A 45 -11.19 -10.51 1.75
CA TYR A 45 -11.42 -11.94 1.59
C TYR A 45 -12.03 -12.25 0.22
N PHE A 46 -11.41 -13.16 -0.51
CA PHE A 46 -11.81 -13.55 -1.86
C PHE A 46 -12.52 -14.92 -1.93
N GLY A 47 -12.76 -15.57 -0.79
CA GLY A 47 -13.33 -16.89 -0.73
C GLY A 47 -12.33 -18.02 -1.08
N VAL A 48 -11.03 -17.73 -1.04
CA VAL A 48 -9.97 -18.71 -1.28
C VAL A 48 -9.03 -18.67 -0.08
N ASP A 49 -9.09 -19.71 0.75
CA ASP A 49 -8.27 -19.85 1.97
C ASP A 49 -8.36 -18.65 2.93
N ASP A 50 -9.56 -18.07 3.07
CA ASP A 50 -9.80 -16.87 3.87
C ASP A 50 -9.31 -17.01 5.32
N GLU A 51 -9.34 -18.24 5.84
CA GLU A 51 -8.89 -18.55 7.21
C GLU A 51 -7.38 -18.22 7.39
N ASN A 52 -6.57 -18.38 6.35
CA ASN A 52 -5.12 -18.15 6.41
C ASN A 52 -4.68 -16.83 5.76
N GLN A 53 -5.58 -16.13 5.09
CA GLN A 53 -5.25 -14.92 4.35
C GLN A 53 -4.86 -13.77 5.27
N GLY A 54 -3.70 -13.14 4.99
CA GLY A 54 -3.24 -11.88 5.55
C GLY A 54 -3.52 -10.70 4.62
N LEU A 55 -2.94 -9.56 4.96
CA LEU A 55 -3.05 -8.35 4.17
C LEU A 55 -2.21 -8.42 2.89
N CYS A 56 -2.56 -7.60 1.91
CA CYS A 56 -1.70 -7.32 0.77
C CYS A 56 -0.56 -6.40 1.23
N VAL A 57 0.67 -6.88 1.10
CA VAL A 57 1.87 -6.22 1.61
C VAL A 57 2.94 -6.16 0.53
N GLY A 58 3.62 -5.04 0.43
CA GLY A 58 4.73 -4.89 -0.50
C GLY A 58 5.48 -3.60 -0.25
N THR A 59 6.66 -3.48 -0.85
CA THR A 59 7.47 -2.28 -0.78
C THR A 59 7.10 -1.38 -1.95
N GLU A 60 6.61 -0.18 -1.67
CA GLU A 60 6.24 0.82 -2.68
C GLU A 60 7.26 1.94 -2.79
N ASN A 61 7.95 2.26 -1.69
CA ASN A 61 8.92 3.34 -1.62
C ASN A 61 10.34 2.78 -1.54
N TYR A 62 11.23 3.33 -2.37
CA TYR A 62 12.62 2.90 -2.47
C TYR A 62 13.56 4.09 -2.45
N TRP A 63 14.70 3.93 -1.83
CA TRP A 63 15.84 4.78 -2.08
C TRP A 63 16.70 4.16 -3.17
N ALA A 64 17.00 4.93 -4.21
CA ALA A 64 17.86 4.50 -5.30
C ALA A 64 19.11 5.37 -5.32
N ILE A 65 20.27 4.73 -5.33
CA ILE A 65 21.57 5.40 -5.43
C ILE A 65 22.06 5.32 -6.88
N ASN A 66 22.36 6.47 -7.46
CA ASN A 66 22.90 6.54 -8.81
C ASN A 66 24.31 5.92 -8.87
N GLN A 67 24.42 4.73 -9.45
CA GLN A 67 25.67 3.99 -9.59
C GLN A 67 26.69 4.64 -10.57
N LYS A 68 26.31 5.73 -11.24
CA LYS A 68 27.18 6.51 -12.14
C LYS A 68 27.67 7.81 -11.50
N ALA A 69 27.28 8.09 -10.25
CA ALA A 69 27.83 9.20 -9.48
C ALA A 69 29.29 8.93 -9.08
N ASP A 70 30.00 9.95 -8.64
CA ASP A 70 31.34 9.77 -8.09
C ASP A 70 31.28 8.90 -6.82
N GLN A 71 32.31 8.09 -6.59
CA GLN A 71 32.31 7.14 -5.47
C GLN A 71 32.12 7.81 -4.11
N GLU A 72 32.69 9.02 -3.94
CA GLU A 72 32.54 9.82 -2.72
C GLU A 72 31.07 10.19 -2.46
N ASP A 73 30.30 10.51 -3.50
CA ASP A 73 28.86 10.81 -3.38
C ASP A 73 28.03 9.54 -3.09
N ILE A 74 28.43 8.42 -3.67
CA ILE A 74 27.81 7.11 -3.38
C ILE A 74 28.02 6.75 -1.92
N ASP A 75 29.26 6.84 -1.42
CA ASP A 75 29.62 6.51 -0.06
C ASP A 75 28.91 7.43 0.93
N ALA A 76 28.89 8.75 0.69
CA ALA A 76 28.15 9.71 1.52
C ALA A 76 26.63 9.43 1.54
N SER A 77 26.07 8.99 0.41
CA SER A 77 24.65 8.60 0.33
C SER A 77 24.36 7.35 1.16
N LEU A 78 25.23 6.37 1.12
CA LEU A 78 25.11 5.14 1.92
C LEU A 78 25.22 5.44 3.42
N ASP A 79 26.20 6.26 3.81
CA ASP A 79 26.39 6.69 5.20
C ASP A 79 25.15 7.44 5.72
N PHE A 80 24.55 8.29 4.89
CA PHE A 80 23.32 8.99 5.24
C PHE A 80 22.13 8.03 5.43
N LEU A 81 21.96 7.06 4.51
CA LEU A 81 20.89 6.07 4.63
C LEU A 81 21.09 5.16 5.86
N GLU A 82 22.33 4.75 6.15
CA GLU A 82 22.64 4.01 7.36
C GLU A 82 22.31 4.84 8.61
N TRP A 83 22.68 6.13 8.63
CA TRP A 83 22.32 7.03 9.70
C TRP A 83 20.79 7.13 9.88
N CYS A 84 20.02 7.24 8.78
CA CYS A 84 18.56 7.31 8.85
C CYS A 84 17.93 6.10 9.56
N ILE A 85 18.49 4.90 9.39
CA ILE A 85 17.91 3.66 9.93
C ILE A 85 18.56 3.16 11.22
N THR A 86 19.67 3.76 11.66
CA THR A 86 20.41 3.31 12.85
C THR A 86 20.50 4.36 13.95
N SER A 87 20.51 5.66 13.64
CA SER A 87 20.57 6.71 14.64
C SER A 87 19.22 6.95 15.32
N ASP A 88 19.24 7.51 16.51
CA ASP A 88 18.02 7.88 17.23
C ASP A 88 17.23 8.96 16.47
N GLU A 89 17.92 9.97 15.95
CA GLU A 89 17.33 11.08 15.23
C GLU A 89 16.72 10.61 13.89
N GLY A 90 17.41 9.74 13.15
CA GLY A 90 16.93 9.20 11.87
C GLY A 90 15.68 8.35 12.07
N ARG A 91 15.69 7.44 13.04
CA ARG A 91 14.55 6.59 13.37
C ARG A 91 13.35 7.39 13.89
N ASP A 92 13.60 8.38 14.73
CA ASP A 92 12.55 9.29 15.23
C ASP A 92 11.91 10.08 14.07
N ALA A 93 12.73 10.60 13.17
CA ALA A 93 12.25 11.31 11.98
C ALA A 93 11.37 10.42 11.09
N ILE A 94 11.78 9.19 10.81
CA ILE A 94 11.02 8.25 9.98
C ILE A 94 9.71 7.85 10.65
N THR A 95 9.75 7.44 11.92
CA THR A 95 8.56 6.89 12.59
C THR A 95 7.62 7.97 13.11
N ASN A 96 8.15 8.98 13.83
CA ASN A 96 7.31 9.93 14.55
C ASN A 96 7.03 11.20 13.75
N ALA A 97 8.01 11.74 13.00
CA ALA A 97 7.81 12.97 12.26
C ALA A 97 7.16 12.70 10.88
N MET A 98 7.55 11.63 10.18
CA MET A 98 7.01 11.27 8.86
C MET A 98 5.85 10.26 8.96
N GLY A 99 5.68 9.56 10.07
CA GLY A 99 4.64 8.56 10.26
C GLY A 99 4.80 7.31 9.39
N LEU A 100 6.01 7.03 8.91
CA LEU A 100 6.29 5.90 8.03
C LEU A 100 6.52 4.62 8.84
N THR A 101 6.16 3.50 8.25
CA THR A 101 6.49 2.16 8.73
C THR A 101 7.75 1.68 8.02
N ALA A 102 8.83 1.47 8.77
CA ALA A 102 10.11 1.03 8.23
C ALA A 102 10.29 -0.49 8.41
N PRO A 103 10.69 -1.24 7.36
CA PRO A 103 10.84 -2.70 7.41
C PRO A 103 12.22 -3.14 7.93
N PHE A 104 12.80 -2.39 8.87
CA PHE A 104 14.12 -2.68 9.44
C PHE A 104 13.99 -3.10 10.90
N ASP A 105 14.82 -4.04 11.33
CA ASP A 105 14.86 -4.59 12.68
C ASP A 105 15.38 -3.59 13.75
N THR A 106 15.94 -2.47 13.31
CA THR A 106 16.34 -1.35 14.17
C THR A 106 15.17 -0.51 14.68
N PHE A 107 13.97 -0.66 14.10
CA PHE A 107 12.76 0.07 14.46
C PHE A 107 11.95 -0.67 15.53
N THR A 108 12.45 -0.69 16.75
CA THR A 108 11.85 -1.36 17.90
C THR A 108 11.69 -0.39 19.08
N GLY A 109 10.86 -0.74 20.06
CA GLY A 109 10.63 0.06 21.25
C GLY A 109 10.03 1.43 20.93
N ASP A 110 10.71 2.51 21.24
CA ASP A 110 10.22 3.88 21.02
C ASP A 110 10.07 4.25 19.54
N TYR A 111 10.69 3.46 18.66
CA TYR A 111 10.65 3.62 17.21
C TYR A 111 9.72 2.64 16.51
N GLU A 112 8.97 1.82 17.24
CA GLU A 112 7.89 1.03 16.64
C GLU A 112 6.80 1.93 16.07
N THR A 113 6.25 1.53 14.93
CA THR A 113 5.17 2.29 14.30
C THR A 113 3.97 2.45 15.25
N LYS A 114 3.48 3.69 15.36
CA LYS A 114 2.24 4.04 16.09
C LYS A 114 1.01 3.99 15.18
N ASN A 115 1.21 3.70 13.89
CA ASN A 115 0.15 3.51 12.93
C ASN A 115 -0.61 2.22 13.26
N ALA A 116 -1.87 2.33 13.69
CA ALA A 116 -2.68 1.18 14.09
C ALA A 116 -2.94 0.20 12.92
N PHE A 117 -2.96 0.66 11.66
CA PHE A 117 -3.09 -0.22 10.50
C PHE A 117 -1.84 -1.06 10.31
N ALA A 118 -0.65 -0.46 10.44
CA ALA A 118 0.60 -1.21 10.39
C ALA A 118 0.73 -2.20 11.56
N GLN A 119 0.26 -1.83 12.75
CA GLN A 119 0.21 -2.74 13.90
C GLN A 119 -0.74 -3.92 13.65
N ALA A 120 -1.90 -3.69 13.03
CA ALA A 120 -2.82 -4.77 12.63
C ALA A 120 -2.18 -5.70 11.60
N SER A 121 -1.44 -5.17 10.63
CA SER A 121 -0.65 -5.97 9.67
C SER A 121 0.36 -6.85 10.38
N ASN A 122 1.15 -6.29 11.27
CA ASN A 122 2.15 -7.02 12.07
C ASN A 122 1.51 -8.12 12.93
N ALA A 123 0.34 -7.86 13.50
CA ALA A 123 -0.40 -8.83 14.29
C ALA A 123 -0.86 -10.02 13.44
N LEU A 124 -1.37 -9.78 12.22
CA LEU A 124 -1.75 -10.84 11.28
C LEU A 124 -0.56 -11.69 10.85
N MET A 125 0.58 -11.07 10.52
CA MET A 125 1.80 -11.79 10.18
C MET A 125 2.30 -12.64 11.37
N SER A 126 2.27 -12.09 12.58
CA SER A 126 2.66 -12.80 13.80
C SER A 126 1.73 -13.97 14.13
N ALA A 127 0.45 -13.89 13.73
CA ALA A 127 -0.51 -14.98 13.82
C ALA A 127 -0.36 -16.04 12.73
N GLY A 128 0.67 -15.93 11.86
CA GLY A 128 0.96 -16.87 10.79
C GLY A 128 0.06 -16.73 9.56
N LYS A 129 -0.65 -15.62 9.40
CA LYS A 129 -1.46 -15.35 8.20
C LYS A 129 -0.55 -15.09 7.00
N THR A 130 -0.92 -15.63 5.86
CA THR A 130 -0.17 -15.52 4.62
C THR A 130 -0.41 -14.16 3.96
N SER A 131 0.62 -13.33 3.87
CA SER A 131 0.54 -12.06 3.16
C SER A 131 0.44 -12.28 1.65
N VAL A 132 -0.33 -11.44 0.98
CA VAL A 132 -0.41 -11.36 -0.49
C VAL A 132 0.58 -10.29 -0.95
N ALA A 133 1.50 -10.66 -1.82
CA ALA A 133 2.50 -9.71 -2.33
C ALA A 133 1.93 -8.83 -3.46
N TRP A 134 2.34 -7.56 -3.47
CA TRP A 134 2.10 -6.67 -4.60
C TRP A 134 2.80 -7.17 -5.86
N SER A 135 2.07 -7.25 -6.98
CA SER A 135 2.60 -7.73 -8.26
C SER A 135 2.65 -6.65 -9.35
N PHE A 136 2.57 -5.38 -9.00
CA PHE A 136 2.56 -4.27 -9.96
C PHE A 136 3.79 -4.28 -10.87
N ASN A 137 4.98 -4.55 -10.33
CA ASN A 137 6.22 -4.60 -11.11
C ASN A 137 6.26 -5.76 -12.12
N ALA A 138 5.43 -6.79 -11.94
CA ALA A 138 5.30 -7.90 -12.85
C ALA A 138 4.16 -7.72 -13.86
N THR A 139 3.36 -6.67 -13.71
CA THR A 139 2.23 -6.38 -14.60
C THR A 139 2.69 -5.41 -15.70
N PRO A 140 2.73 -5.83 -16.97
CA PRO A 140 3.16 -4.98 -18.07
C PRO A 140 2.16 -3.84 -18.29
N ASN A 141 2.66 -2.62 -18.55
CA ASN A 141 1.85 -1.43 -18.79
C ASN A 141 0.68 -1.28 -17.80
N VAL A 142 0.96 -1.49 -16.52
CA VAL A 142 -0.05 -1.63 -15.45
C VAL A 142 -1.07 -0.50 -15.43
N ASP A 143 -0.68 0.73 -15.73
CA ASP A 143 -1.59 1.88 -15.72
C ASP A 143 -2.63 1.81 -16.85
N THR A 144 -2.24 1.35 -18.03
CA THR A 144 -3.16 1.13 -19.17
C THR A 144 -4.13 0.01 -18.86
N TRP A 145 -3.63 -1.15 -18.48
CA TRP A 145 -4.47 -2.29 -18.09
C TRP A 145 -5.46 -1.93 -16.98
N ARG A 146 -4.98 -1.29 -15.92
CA ARG A 146 -5.81 -0.86 -14.79
C ARG A 146 -6.91 0.12 -15.21
N ALA A 147 -6.61 1.08 -16.09
CA ALA A 147 -7.60 2.02 -16.59
C ALA A 147 -8.75 1.32 -17.33
N ASP A 148 -8.45 0.34 -18.16
CA ASP A 148 -9.44 -0.43 -18.91
C ASP A 148 -10.31 -1.29 -17.97
N VAL A 149 -9.70 -1.94 -16.97
CA VAL A 149 -10.43 -2.71 -15.95
C VAL A 149 -11.36 -1.80 -15.12
N VAL A 150 -10.87 -0.64 -14.69
CA VAL A 150 -11.68 0.33 -13.94
C VAL A 150 -12.85 0.84 -14.78
N ALA A 151 -12.63 1.12 -16.08
CA ALA A 151 -13.69 1.56 -16.98
C ALA A 151 -14.78 0.48 -17.12
N ALA A 152 -14.40 -0.79 -17.32
CA ALA A 152 -15.32 -1.91 -17.41
C ALA A 152 -16.12 -2.12 -16.10
N LEU A 153 -15.45 -2.07 -14.95
CA LEU A 153 -16.11 -2.16 -13.63
C LEU A 153 -17.10 -1.02 -13.42
N THR A 154 -16.72 0.19 -13.80
CA THR A 154 -17.58 1.37 -13.67
C THR A 154 -18.85 1.22 -14.53
N ALA A 155 -18.70 0.78 -15.79
CA ALA A 155 -19.83 0.53 -16.68
C ALA A 155 -20.73 -0.59 -16.13
N TYR A 156 -20.15 -1.68 -15.63
CA TYR A 156 -20.90 -2.77 -15.00
C TYR A 156 -21.72 -2.30 -13.79
N THR A 157 -21.11 -1.55 -12.89
CA THR A 157 -21.81 -1.04 -11.69
C THR A 157 -22.89 -0.02 -12.02
N ALA A 158 -22.74 0.72 -13.12
CA ALA A 158 -23.74 1.64 -13.64
C ALA A 158 -24.90 0.93 -14.38
N GLY A 159 -24.80 -0.40 -14.64
CA GLY A 159 -25.77 -1.15 -15.40
C GLY A 159 -25.67 -0.97 -16.94
N GLU A 160 -24.55 -0.42 -17.41
CA GLU A 160 -24.30 -0.12 -18.82
C GLU A 160 -23.36 -1.15 -19.49
N GLY A 161 -22.73 -2.03 -18.71
CA GLY A 161 -21.82 -3.08 -19.17
C GLY A 161 -22.18 -4.45 -18.60
N SER A 162 -21.45 -5.47 -19.03
CA SER A 162 -21.61 -6.84 -18.55
C SER A 162 -20.44 -7.27 -17.68
N TRP A 163 -20.62 -8.34 -16.88
CA TRP A 163 -19.53 -8.96 -16.16
C TRP A 163 -18.47 -9.57 -17.10
N ASP A 164 -18.90 -10.05 -18.26
CA ASP A 164 -17.99 -10.60 -19.26
C ASP A 164 -17.04 -9.52 -19.82
N ASP A 165 -17.48 -8.27 -19.95
CA ASP A 165 -16.62 -7.14 -20.33
C ASP A 165 -15.54 -6.90 -19.25
N VAL A 166 -15.89 -7.02 -17.97
CA VAL A 166 -14.93 -6.91 -16.86
C VAL A 166 -13.90 -8.04 -16.91
N VAL A 167 -14.34 -9.27 -17.13
CA VAL A 167 -13.46 -10.44 -17.26
C VAL A 167 -12.52 -10.27 -18.46
N THR A 168 -13.02 -9.83 -19.59
CA THR A 168 -12.23 -9.56 -20.80
C THR A 168 -11.18 -8.48 -20.53
N ALA A 169 -11.57 -7.36 -19.94
CA ALA A 169 -10.61 -6.29 -19.62
C ALA A 169 -9.53 -6.77 -18.64
N PHE A 170 -9.90 -7.61 -17.67
CA PHE A 170 -8.98 -8.11 -16.66
C PHE A 170 -8.02 -9.18 -17.21
N VAL A 171 -8.53 -10.19 -17.88
CA VAL A 171 -7.78 -11.39 -18.30
C VAL A 171 -7.13 -11.18 -19.67
N ASP A 172 -7.93 -10.86 -20.67
CA ASP A 172 -7.43 -10.70 -22.06
C ASP A 172 -6.62 -9.40 -22.17
N GLY A 173 -7.09 -8.32 -21.53
CA GLY A 173 -6.36 -7.06 -21.47
C GLY A 173 -4.97 -7.19 -20.84
N TRP A 174 -4.81 -8.01 -19.79
CA TRP A 174 -3.48 -8.30 -19.23
C TRP A 174 -2.59 -9.05 -20.23
N ALA A 175 -3.14 -10.06 -20.89
CA ALA A 175 -2.42 -10.85 -21.90
C ALA A 175 -1.97 -9.98 -23.07
N ASP A 176 -2.80 -9.07 -23.54
CA ASP A 176 -2.48 -8.12 -24.61
C ASP A 176 -1.34 -7.16 -24.20
N GLN A 177 -1.37 -6.63 -22.99
CA GLN A 177 -0.28 -5.79 -22.48
C GLN A 177 1.02 -6.57 -22.31
N TRP A 178 0.94 -7.84 -21.92
CA TRP A 178 2.09 -8.74 -21.88
C TRP A 178 2.71 -8.96 -23.26
N ALA A 179 1.88 -9.25 -24.27
CA ALA A 179 2.34 -9.43 -25.65
C ALA A 179 3.05 -8.17 -26.14
N LEU A 180 2.42 -6.99 -26.01
CA LEU A 180 3.00 -5.70 -26.41
C LEU A 180 4.35 -5.41 -25.74
N ALA A 181 4.51 -5.76 -24.47
CA ALA A 181 5.76 -5.54 -23.75
C ALA A 181 6.88 -6.49 -24.19
N ASN A 182 6.57 -7.64 -24.79
CA ASN A 182 7.53 -8.65 -25.21
C ASN A 182 7.77 -8.66 -26.74
N GLU A 183 7.07 -7.84 -27.52
CA GLU A 183 7.32 -7.65 -28.95
C GLU A 183 8.51 -6.70 -29.26
N GLN A 184 9.15 -6.10 -28.25
CA GLN A 184 10.33 -5.25 -28.33
C GLN A 184 11.58 -6.07 -28.05
#